data_b150abf2a0a553db6ba74b6b7b15da07
#
_entry.id   b150abf2a0a553db6ba74b6b7b15da07
#
_cell.length_a   1.000
_cell.length_b   1.000
_cell.length_c   1.000
_cell.angle_alpha   90.00
_cell.angle_beta   90.00
_cell.angle_gamma   90.00
#
_symmetry.space_group_name_H-M   'P 1'
#
loop_
_entity.id
_entity.type
_entity.pdbx_description
1 polymer ?
#
loop_
_entity_poly.entity_id
_entity_poly.type
_entity_poly.pdbx_seq_one_letter_code
_entity_poly.pdbx_strand_id
1 'polypeptide(L)'
;MSKPLYMKPFPAFAAIEFNSVPAGIFAADALLKKSPIAMIRSGTIGEGRYLILLAGTTASVEEAHVEALFHGGLQIADDCLLPDIHPALYHAILGNVRNVGDGPIWVLETPTVSCNIQATERALKGVPVELLEFRAGDPRMAGRGLAILQGDLYDIEAAQEIALATLEARGIPAQHRMLTAPHDALLQQISVSTRFDLAQPLDLEGETAS
;
A
#
# COMPACT_ATOMS: atom_id res chain seq x y z
N MET A 1 -3.22 25.07 -16.61
CA MET A 1 -3.80 23.75 -16.94
C MET A 1 -3.11 22.73 -16.05
N SER A 2 -3.76 22.28 -14.98
CA SER A 2 -3.25 21.22 -14.12
C SER A 2 -3.15 19.93 -14.92
N LYS A 3 -1.98 19.26 -14.92
CA LYS A 3 -1.84 17.93 -15.49
C LYS A 3 -2.88 17.03 -14.82
N PRO A 4 -3.61 16.19 -15.58
CA PRO A 4 -4.54 15.25 -14.95
C PRO A 4 -3.77 14.36 -13.98
N LEU A 5 -4.20 14.39 -12.72
CA LEU A 5 -3.66 13.52 -11.68
C LEU A 5 -3.85 12.07 -12.13
N TYR A 6 -2.76 11.41 -12.49
CA TYR A 6 -2.61 9.98 -12.71
C TYR A 6 -3.84 9.25 -13.29
N MET A 7 -3.88 9.11 -14.60
CA MET A 7 -4.76 8.11 -15.20
C MET A 7 -4.22 6.73 -14.86
N LYS A 8 -5.00 5.93 -14.12
CA LYS A 8 -4.69 4.51 -13.94
C LYS A 8 -4.89 3.80 -15.28
N PRO A 9 -3.94 2.94 -15.71
CA PRO A 9 -4.07 2.22 -16.97
C PRO A 9 -5.13 1.10 -16.92
N PHE A 10 -5.46 0.61 -15.70
CA PHE A 10 -6.37 -0.50 -15.47
C PHE A 10 -7.37 -0.18 -14.36
N PRO A 11 -8.66 -0.56 -14.52
CA PRO A 11 -9.67 -0.29 -13.50
C PRO A 11 -9.46 -1.17 -12.26
N ALA A 12 -9.32 -2.49 -12.44
CA ALA A 12 -9.29 -3.45 -11.34
C ALA A 12 -7.87 -3.81 -10.91
N PHE A 13 -7.76 -4.11 -9.63
CA PHE A 13 -6.53 -4.51 -8.97
C PHE A 13 -6.80 -5.58 -7.92
N ALA A 14 -5.87 -6.52 -7.76
CA ALA A 14 -5.90 -7.46 -6.63
C ALA A 14 -4.50 -7.66 -6.05
N ALA A 15 -4.46 -7.93 -4.74
CA ALA A 15 -3.29 -8.37 -4.03
C ALA A 15 -3.61 -9.68 -3.31
N ILE A 16 -2.70 -10.65 -3.38
CA ILE A 16 -2.84 -11.96 -2.75
C ILE A 16 -1.53 -12.32 -2.09
N GLU A 17 -1.57 -12.63 -0.81
CA GLU A 17 -0.40 -12.97 -0.01
C GLU A 17 -0.45 -14.42 0.45
N PHE A 18 0.71 -15.07 0.41
CA PHE A 18 0.87 -16.47 0.75
C PHE A 18 1.90 -16.64 1.86
N ASN A 19 1.64 -17.57 2.78
CA ASN A 19 2.59 -18.03 3.80
C ASN A 19 3.64 -19.01 3.25
N SER A 20 3.61 -19.26 1.94
CA SER A 20 4.49 -20.23 1.28
C SER A 20 4.88 -19.74 -0.11
N VAL A 21 6.18 -19.61 -0.36
CA VAL A 21 6.71 -19.22 -1.67
C VAL A 21 6.32 -20.23 -2.77
N PRO A 22 6.48 -21.58 -2.59
CA PRO A 22 6.02 -22.54 -3.58
C PRO A 22 4.53 -22.44 -3.90
N ALA A 23 3.68 -22.25 -2.90
CA ALA A 23 2.24 -22.09 -3.10
C ALA A 23 1.91 -20.83 -3.90
N GLY A 24 2.58 -19.71 -3.58
CA GLY A 24 2.42 -18.45 -4.32
C GLY A 24 2.85 -18.56 -5.78
N ILE A 25 3.98 -19.19 -6.05
CA ILE A 25 4.45 -19.42 -7.44
C ILE A 25 3.47 -20.32 -8.21
N PHE A 26 2.98 -21.40 -7.57
CA PHE A 26 1.99 -22.29 -8.19
C PHE A 26 0.68 -21.57 -8.50
N ALA A 27 0.17 -20.77 -7.56
CA ALA A 27 -1.04 -19.96 -7.76
C ALA A 27 -0.84 -18.90 -8.86
N ALA A 28 0.35 -18.29 -8.95
CA ALA A 28 0.69 -17.33 -10.01
C ALA A 28 0.65 -18.00 -11.41
N ASP A 29 1.18 -19.19 -11.56
CA ASP A 29 1.11 -19.95 -12.83
C ASP A 29 -0.35 -20.29 -13.19
N ALA A 30 -1.13 -20.75 -12.22
CA ALA A 30 -2.53 -21.13 -12.43
C ALA A 30 -3.39 -19.95 -12.89
N LEU A 31 -3.33 -18.80 -12.16
CA LEU A 31 -4.09 -17.61 -12.52
C LEU A 31 -3.72 -17.05 -13.90
N LEU A 32 -2.42 -17.09 -14.26
CA LEU A 32 -1.95 -16.64 -15.58
C LEU A 32 -2.44 -17.52 -16.74
N LYS A 33 -2.61 -18.80 -16.49
CA LYS A 33 -3.20 -19.73 -17.46
C LYS A 33 -4.71 -19.58 -17.58
N LYS A 34 -5.36 -19.11 -16.51
CA LYS A 34 -6.80 -18.99 -16.41
C LYS A 34 -7.34 -17.74 -17.06
N SER A 35 -6.70 -16.59 -16.81
CA SER A 35 -7.27 -15.29 -17.18
C SER A 35 -6.25 -14.35 -17.82
N PRO A 36 -6.63 -13.59 -18.88
CA PRO A 36 -5.74 -12.66 -19.58
C PRO A 36 -5.60 -11.36 -18.76
N ILE A 37 -4.84 -11.38 -17.69
CA ILE A 37 -4.53 -10.17 -16.91
C ILE A 37 -3.51 -9.28 -17.64
N ALA A 38 -3.59 -7.96 -17.41
CA ALA A 38 -2.78 -6.99 -18.12
C ALA A 38 -1.45 -6.68 -17.41
N MET A 39 -1.40 -6.82 -16.08
CA MET A 39 -0.20 -6.59 -15.28
C MET A 39 -0.12 -7.60 -14.12
N ILE A 40 1.06 -8.18 -13.95
CA ILE A 40 1.40 -8.95 -12.75
C ILE A 40 2.76 -8.49 -12.21
N ARG A 41 2.85 -8.40 -10.89
CA ARG A 41 4.10 -8.29 -10.15
C ARG A 41 4.04 -9.27 -8.99
N SER A 42 5.00 -10.18 -8.90
CA SER A 42 5.00 -11.17 -7.82
C SER A 42 6.41 -11.44 -7.31
N GLY A 43 6.52 -11.83 -6.05
CA GLY A 43 7.80 -12.12 -5.43
C GLY A 43 7.71 -12.30 -3.92
N THR A 44 8.87 -12.65 -3.33
CA THR A 44 9.02 -12.77 -1.88
C THR A 44 9.03 -11.40 -1.20
N ILE A 45 8.35 -11.30 -0.05
CA ILE A 45 8.22 -10.06 0.72
C ILE A 45 8.76 -10.14 2.16
N GLY A 46 9.61 -11.12 2.43
CA GLY A 46 10.19 -11.40 3.73
C GLY A 46 9.48 -12.52 4.47
N GLU A 47 10.16 -13.10 5.46
CA GLU A 47 9.66 -14.18 6.33
C GLU A 47 9.06 -15.40 5.59
N GLY A 48 9.54 -15.69 4.39
CA GLY A 48 9.03 -16.80 3.57
C GLY A 48 7.66 -16.54 2.92
N ARG A 49 7.14 -15.32 2.99
CA ARG A 49 5.88 -14.91 2.37
C ARG A 49 6.07 -14.54 0.90
N TYR A 50 5.01 -14.73 0.14
CA TYR A 50 4.98 -14.39 -1.28
C TYR A 50 3.78 -13.50 -1.59
N LEU A 51 3.98 -12.44 -2.36
CA LEU A 51 2.95 -11.49 -2.77
C LEU A 51 2.74 -11.54 -4.27
N ILE A 52 1.49 -11.57 -4.69
CA ILE A 52 1.05 -11.37 -6.07
C ILE A 52 0.22 -10.09 -6.13
N LEU A 53 0.59 -9.19 -7.03
CA LEU A 53 -0.18 -8.01 -7.41
C LEU A 53 -0.60 -8.17 -8.87
N LEU A 54 -1.88 -7.98 -9.16
CA LEU A 54 -2.41 -8.03 -10.53
C LEU A 54 -3.31 -6.85 -10.83
N ALA A 55 -3.34 -6.47 -12.11
CA ALA A 55 -4.27 -5.47 -12.61
C ALA A 55 -4.74 -5.81 -14.03
N GLY A 56 -5.92 -5.31 -14.37
CA GLY A 56 -6.53 -5.55 -15.68
C GLY A 56 -7.97 -5.06 -15.75
N THR A 57 -8.76 -5.70 -16.60
CA THR A 57 -10.22 -5.51 -16.59
C THR A 57 -10.81 -6.14 -15.34
N THR A 58 -11.96 -5.67 -14.90
CA THR A 58 -12.63 -6.20 -13.70
C THR A 58 -12.85 -7.70 -13.82
N ALA A 59 -13.40 -8.17 -14.93
CA ALA A 59 -13.66 -9.60 -15.14
C ALA A 59 -12.39 -10.46 -15.11
N SER A 60 -11.30 -10.00 -15.76
CA SER A 60 -10.04 -10.74 -15.79
C SER A 60 -9.40 -10.84 -14.41
N VAL A 61 -9.43 -9.74 -13.64
CA VAL A 61 -8.84 -9.71 -12.29
C VAL A 61 -9.66 -10.53 -11.30
N GLU A 62 -10.98 -10.47 -11.37
CA GLU A 62 -11.88 -11.30 -10.55
C GLU A 62 -11.66 -12.80 -10.81
N GLU A 63 -11.60 -13.21 -12.07
CA GLU A 63 -11.36 -14.60 -12.44
C GLU A 63 -9.97 -15.09 -11.97
N ALA A 64 -8.93 -14.28 -12.20
CA ALA A 64 -7.57 -14.58 -11.76
C ALA A 64 -7.46 -14.65 -10.23
N HIS A 65 -8.12 -13.74 -9.52
CA HIS A 65 -8.16 -13.72 -8.05
C HIS A 65 -8.80 -15.00 -7.49
N VAL A 66 -9.97 -15.40 -8.00
CA VAL A 66 -10.65 -16.63 -7.58
C VAL A 66 -9.78 -17.85 -7.82
N GLU A 67 -9.12 -17.94 -8.98
CA GLU A 67 -8.23 -19.05 -9.32
C GLU A 67 -7.02 -19.13 -8.38
N ALA A 68 -6.43 -17.97 -8.06
CA ALA A 68 -5.30 -17.91 -7.11
C ALA A 68 -5.70 -18.32 -5.70
N LEU A 69 -6.88 -17.90 -5.21
CA LEU A 69 -7.39 -18.31 -3.90
C LEU A 69 -7.67 -19.82 -3.86
N PHE A 70 -8.24 -20.38 -4.92
CA PHE A 70 -8.50 -21.81 -5.02
C PHE A 70 -7.22 -22.64 -4.88
N HIS A 71 -6.18 -22.27 -5.63
CA HIS A 71 -4.89 -22.98 -5.60
C HIS A 71 -4.03 -22.65 -4.38
N GLY A 72 -4.23 -21.46 -3.77
CA GLY A 72 -3.54 -21.07 -2.54
C GLY A 72 -4.06 -21.80 -1.30
N GLY A 73 -5.36 -22.03 -1.22
CA GLY A 73 -5.99 -22.76 -0.12
C GLY A 73 -5.56 -22.24 1.26
N LEU A 74 -5.14 -23.14 2.12
CA LEU A 74 -4.70 -22.80 3.49
C LEU A 74 -3.38 -21.99 3.56
N GLN A 75 -2.70 -21.80 2.43
CA GLN A 75 -1.48 -21.00 2.37
C GLN A 75 -1.74 -19.51 2.09
N ILE A 76 -3.00 -19.13 1.86
CA ILE A 76 -3.39 -17.71 1.78
C ILE A 76 -3.19 -17.08 3.15
N ALA A 77 -2.36 -16.02 3.19
CA ALA A 77 -2.18 -15.21 4.38
C ALA A 77 -3.21 -14.08 4.45
N ASP A 78 -3.44 -13.43 3.32
CA ASP A 78 -4.42 -12.35 3.16
C ASP A 78 -4.66 -12.07 1.67
N ASP A 79 -5.78 -11.40 1.36
CA ASP A 79 -6.08 -10.97 0.00
C ASP A 79 -6.94 -9.71 -0.01
N CYS A 80 -6.93 -9.01 -1.13
CA CYS A 80 -7.90 -7.98 -1.44
C CYS A 80 -8.17 -7.89 -2.95
N LEU A 81 -9.41 -7.56 -3.29
CA LEU A 81 -9.87 -7.30 -4.65
C LEU A 81 -10.51 -5.91 -4.71
N LEU A 82 -10.03 -5.08 -5.62
CA LEU A 82 -10.52 -3.74 -5.86
C LEU A 82 -11.01 -3.65 -7.32
N PRO A 83 -12.34 -3.69 -7.55
CA PRO A 83 -12.90 -3.57 -8.91
C PRO A 83 -12.58 -2.26 -9.59
N ASP A 84 -12.29 -1.22 -8.81
CA ASP A 84 -11.95 0.12 -9.27
C ASP A 84 -10.95 0.76 -8.29
N ILE A 85 -9.64 0.52 -8.49
CA ILE A 85 -8.59 1.06 -7.61
C ILE A 85 -8.43 2.58 -7.75
N HIS A 86 -8.20 3.28 -6.63
CA HIS A 86 -7.90 4.71 -6.65
C HIS A 86 -6.56 4.98 -7.37
N PRO A 87 -6.48 5.96 -8.31
CA PRO A 87 -5.27 6.20 -9.10
C PRO A 87 -4.01 6.46 -8.27
N ALA A 88 -4.13 7.25 -7.19
CA ALA A 88 -2.99 7.53 -6.31
C ALA A 88 -2.45 6.26 -5.65
N LEU A 89 -3.33 5.35 -5.21
CA LEU A 89 -2.93 4.09 -4.60
C LEU A 89 -2.23 3.17 -5.62
N TYR A 90 -2.79 3.04 -6.83
CA TYR A 90 -2.17 2.26 -7.90
C TYR A 90 -0.72 2.69 -8.15
N HIS A 91 -0.49 4.00 -8.32
CA HIS A 91 0.85 4.53 -8.56
C HIS A 91 1.79 4.39 -7.36
N ALA A 92 1.29 4.58 -6.15
CA ALA A 92 2.09 4.44 -4.93
C ALA A 92 2.53 2.98 -4.67
N ILE A 93 1.67 2.01 -4.95
CA ILE A 93 2.01 0.57 -4.88
C ILE A 93 3.16 0.21 -5.85
N LEU A 94 3.22 0.90 -6.99
CA LEU A 94 4.31 0.73 -7.95
C LEU A 94 5.61 1.46 -7.57
N GLY A 95 5.61 2.18 -6.44
CA GLY A 95 6.79 2.83 -5.87
C GLY A 95 6.89 4.34 -6.15
N ASN A 96 5.85 4.96 -6.70
CA ASN A 96 5.83 6.40 -6.88
C ASN A 96 5.56 7.07 -5.52
N VAL A 97 6.51 7.88 -5.06
CA VAL A 97 6.39 8.72 -3.85
C VAL A 97 5.98 10.12 -4.27
N ARG A 98 5.10 10.76 -3.52
CA ARG A 98 4.72 12.16 -3.74
C ARG A 98 5.53 13.11 -2.89
N ASN A 99 5.66 14.35 -3.36
CA ASN A 99 6.21 15.42 -2.56
C ASN A 99 5.31 15.67 -1.34
N VAL A 100 5.95 15.76 -0.19
CA VAL A 100 5.32 16.10 1.07
C VAL A 100 5.03 17.61 1.08
N GLY A 101 3.79 18.00 1.31
CA GLY A 101 3.40 19.36 1.59
C GLY A 101 3.55 19.67 3.08
N ASP A 102 3.12 20.88 3.48
CA ASP A 102 2.99 21.25 4.90
C ASP A 102 1.65 20.70 5.43
N GLY A 103 1.63 20.24 6.66
CA GLY A 103 0.41 19.82 7.32
C GLY A 103 0.47 18.47 8.02
N PRO A 104 -0.65 18.08 8.65
CA PRO A 104 -0.77 16.81 9.35
C PRO A 104 -0.48 15.60 8.46
N ILE A 105 0.19 14.61 9.04
CA ILE A 105 0.38 13.30 8.41
C ILE A 105 -0.16 12.18 9.29
N TRP A 106 -0.65 11.12 8.67
CA TRP A 106 -1.03 9.90 9.36
C TRP A 106 -0.27 8.73 8.77
N VAL A 107 0.36 7.94 9.65
CA VAL A 107 1.14 6.77 9.31
C VAL A 107 0.38 5.53 9.74
N LEU A 108 0.17 4.60 8.83
CA LEU A 108 -0.52 3.32 9.06
C LEU A 108 0.40 2.15 8.70
N GLU A 109 0.66 1.28 9.67
CA GLU A 109 1.32 -0.01 9.45
C GLU A 109 0.34 -1.14 9.77
N THR A 110 0.31 -2.16 8.90
CA THR A 110 -0.57 -3.32 9.02
C THR A 110 0.19 -4.64 8.88
N PRO A 111 -0.36 -5.77 9.39
CA PRO A 111 0.31 -7.07 9.33
C PRO A 111 0.53 -7.60 7.91
N THR A 112 -0.31 -7.19 6.96
CA THR A 112 -0.25 -7.60 5.56
C THR A 112 -0.32 -6.39 4.63
N VAL A 113 0.19 -6.53 3.41
CA VAL A 113 0.07 -5.53 2.35
C VAL A 113 -1.38 -5.42 1.88
N SER A 114 -2.07 -6.56 1.73
CA SER A 114 -3.45 -6.63 1.22
C SER A 114 -4.43 -5.85 2.08
N CYS A 115 -4.37 -6.00 3.42
CA CYS A 115 -5.26 -5.25 4.29
C CYS A 115 -4.92 -3.75 4.33
N ASN A 116 -3.63 -3.38 4.18
CA ASN A 116 -3.24 -1.96 4.05
C ASN A 116 -3.79 -1.35 2.76
N ILE A 117 -3.66 -2.06 1.63
CA ILE A 117 -4.25 -1.64 0.34
C ILE A 117 -5.75 -1.37 0.51
N GLN A 118 -6.50 -2.28 1.14
CA GLN A 118 -7.92 -2.14 1.32
C GLN A 118 -8.31 -0.95 2.22
N ALA A 119 -7.60 -0.77 3.34
CA ALA A 119 -7.83 0.32 4.27
C ALA A 119 -7.50 1.69 3.63
N THR A 120 -6.34 1.78 2.97
CA THR A 120 -5.89 3.02 2.28
C THR A 120 -6.83 3.37 1.11
N GLU A 121 -7.29 2.38 0.35
CA GLU A 121 -8.27 2.58 -0.72
C GLU A 121 -9.57 3.21 -0.20
N ARG A 122 -10.09 2.72 0.93
CA ARG A 122 -11.30 3.26 1.55
C ARG A 122 -11.12 4.69 2.02
N ALA A 123 -9.97 5.00 2.62
CA ALA A 123 -9.63 6.36 3.05
C ALA A 123 -9.57 7.33 1.85
N LEU A 124 -8.82 6.97 0.80
CA LEU A 124 -8.65 7.80 -0.39
C LEU A 124 -9.95 8.04 -1.17
N LYS A 125 -10.90 7.11 -1.11
CA LYS A 125 -12.22 7.27 -1.71
C LYS A 125 -13.21 8.03 -0.82
N GLY A 126 -12.97 8.06 0.48
CA GLY A 126 -13.86 8.68 1.45
C GLY A 126 -13.63 10.18 1.63
N VAL A 127 -12.37 10.63 1.55
CA VAL A 127 -11.98 12.00 1.85
C VAL A 127 -10.83 12.48 0.96
N PRO A 128 -10.66 13.79 0.78
CA PRO A 128 -9.64 14.37 -0.11
C PRO A 128 -8.26 14.45 0.57
N VAL A 129 -7.63 13.30 0.80
CA VAL A 129 -6.27 13.20 1.35
C VAL A 129 -5.26 12.78 0.29
N GLU A 130 -4.00 13.14 0.49
CA GLU A 130 -2.88 12.75 -0.35
C GLU A 130 -2.19 11.51 0.21
N LEU A 131 -1.87 10.56 -0.65
CA LEU A 131 -1.03 9.41 -0.31
C LEU A 131 0.42 9.74 -0.68
N LEU A 132 1.26 9.92 0.35
CA LEU A 132 2.66 10.29 0.18
C LEU A 132 3.52 9.09 -0.18
N GLU A 133 3.42 8.00 0.59
CA GLU A 133 4.16 6.77 0.36
C GLU A 133 3.27 5.56 0.65
N PHE A 134 3.42 4.53 -0.19
CA PHE A 134 2.88 3.19 0.06
C PHE A 134 3.98 2.15 -0.14
N ARG A 135 4.22 1.32 0.87
CA ARG A 135 5.23 0.26 0.79
C ARG A 135 4.56 -1.09 0.68
N ALA A 136 4.54 -1.59 -0.55
CA ALA A 136 4.08 -2.93 -0.88
C ALA A 136 5.27 -3.85 -1.10
N GLY A 137 5.39 -4.91 -0.32
CA GLY A 137 6.37 -5.97 -0.57
C GLY A 137 7.82 -5.58 -0.33
N ASP A 138 8.11 -4.67 0.60
CA ASP A 138 9.48 -4.44 1.06
C ASP A 138 9.94 -5.60 1.96
N PRO A 139 10.96 -6.38 1.57
CA PRO A 139 11.41 -7.53 2.34
C PRO A 139 11.88 -7.18 3.77
N ARG A 140 12.31 -5.93 3.99
CA ARG A 140 12.76 -5.42 5.31
C ARG A 140 11.60 -5.13 6.26
N MET A 141 10.37 -5.13 5.77
CA MET A 141 9.16 -4.97 6.58
C MET A 141 8.49 -6.30 6.94
N ALA A 142 9.13 -7.43 6.67
CA ALA A 142 8.60 -8.75 7.03
C ALA A 142 7.15 -8.99 6.54
N GLY A 143 6.84 -8.53 5.32
CA GLY A 143 5.51 -8.66 4.72
C GLY A 143 4.47 -7.67 5.23
N ARG A 144 4.83 -6.69 6.06
CA ARG A 144 3.91 -5.64 6.51
C ARG A 144 3.64 -4.61 5.41
N GLY A 145 2.44 -4.03 5.44
CA GLY A 145 2.08 -2.88 4.64
C GLY A 145 2.31 -1.57 5.40
N LEU A 146 2.78 -0.53 4.71
CA LEU A 146 2.91 0.83 5.25
C LEU A 146 2.27 1.81 4.29
N ALA A 147 1.45 2.72 4.84
CA ALA A 147 0.91 3.88 4.13
C ALA A 147 1.17 5.16 4.93
N ILE A 148 1.50 6.26 4.23
CA ILE A 148 1.61 7.60 4.81
C ILE A 148 0.67 8.51 4.03
N LEU A 149 -0.31 9.07 4.73
CA LEU A 149 -1.28 10.02 4.19
C LEU A 149 -1.05 11.41 4.77
N GLN A 150 -1.40 12.42 3.99
CA GLN A 150 -1.35 13.83 4.37
C GLN A 150 -2.62 14.55 3.95
N GLY A 151 -3.04 15.55 4.72
CA GLY A 151 -4.23 16.34 4.41
C GLY A 151 -4.51 17.38 5.48
N ASP A 152 -5.58 18.14 5.32
CA ASP A 152 -6.10 18.99 6.39
C ASP A 152 -6.49 18.14 7.60
N LEU A 153 -6.41 18.71 8.80
CA LEU A 153 -6.60 17.96 10.05
C LEU A 153 -7.92 17.15 10.06
N TYR A 154 -9.03 17.75 9.66
CA TYR A 154 -10.32 17.06 9.63
C TYR A 154 -10.38 15.93 8.61
N ASP A 155 -9.76 16.12 7.46
CA ASP A 155 -9.74 15.11 6.41
C ASP A 155 -8.85 13.94 6.80
N ILE A 156 -7.70 14.19 7.43
CA ILE A 156 -6.80 13.13 7.87
C ILE A 156 -7.36 12.35 9.08
N GLU A 157 -8.09 13.01 9.98
CA GLU A 157 -8.84 12.34 11.06
C GLU A 157 -9.92 11.43 10.49
N ALA A 158 -10.71 11.91 9.53
CA ALA A 158 -11.73 11.11 8.86
C ALA A 158 -11.12 9.95 8.03
N ALA A 159 -9.98 10.18 7.37
CA ALA A 159 -9.24 9.12 6.68
C ALA A 159 -8.80 8.01 7.64
N GLN A 160 -8.29 8.40 8.82
CA GLN A 160 -7.92 7.46 9.87
C GLN A 160 -9.13 6.64 10.34
N GLU A 161 -10.25 7.28 10.64
CA GLU A 161 -11.47 6.58 11.09
C GLU A 161 -11.95 5.56 10.04
N ILE A 162 -12.03 5.95 8.77
CA ILE A 162 -12.46 5.08 7.66
C ILE A 162 -11.52 3.88 7.53
N ALA A 163 -10.22 4.10 7.55
CA ALA A 163 -9.24 3.04 7.40
C ALA A 163 -9.25 2.07 8.60
N LEU A 164 -9.29 2.59 9.82
CA LEU A 164 -9.33 1.77 11.03
C LEU A 164 -10.64 0.97 11.13
N ALA A 165 -11.79 1.57 10.80
CA ALA A 165 -13.06 0.84 10.74
C ALA A 165 -13.03 -0.31 9.73
N THR A 166 -12.34 -0.12 8.59
CA THR A 166 -12.15 -1.17 7.58
C THR A 166 -11.35 -2.35 8.13
N LEU A 167 -10.29 -2.09 8.90
CA LEU A 167 -9.44 -3.11 9.51
C LEU A 167 -10.16 -3.80 10.67
N GLU A 168 -10.84 -3.03 11.52
CA GLU A 168 -11.59 -3.54 12.66
C GLU A 168 -12.72 -4.49 12.24
N ALA A 169 -13.43 -4.17 11.17
CA ALA A 169 -14.47 -5.06 10.60
C ALA A 169 -13.94 -6.44 10.18
N ARG A 170 -12.63 -6.54 9.95
CA ARG A 170 -11.91 -7.79 9.65
C ARG A 170 -11.18 -8.38 10.87
N GLY A 171 -11.24 -7.72 12.03
CA GLY A 171 -10.48 -8.13 13.21
C GLY A 171 -8.97 -7.98 13.06
N ILE A 172 -8.49 -7.08 12.19
CA ILE A 172 -7.07 -6.90 11.89
C ILE A 172 -6.49 -5.79 12.78
N PRO A 173 -5.47 -6.07 13.60
CA PRO A 173 -4.78 -5.03 14.38
C PRO A 173 -3.93 -4.15 13.47
N ALA A 174 -3.83 -2.86 13.81
CA ALA A 174 -2.97 -1.92 13.12
C ALA A 174 -2.11 -1.12 14.10
N GLN A 175 -0.91 -0.74 13.65
CA GLN A 175 -0.10 0.28 14.31
C GLN A 175 -0.26 1.58 13.53
N HIS A 176 -0.59 2.65 14.22
CA HIS A 176 -0.74 3.95 13.54
C HIS A 176 -0.39 5.11 14.45
N ARG A 177 0.00 6.23 13.85
CA ARG A 177 0.20 7.51 14.56
C ARG A 177 -0.18 8.65 13.65
N MET A 178 -0.75 9.68 14.27
CA MET A 178 -1.00 10.97 13.64
C MET A 178 -0.02 12.00 14.19
N LEU A 179 0.56 12.79 13.30
CA LEU A 179 1.40 13.93 13.61
C LEU A 179 0.66 15.16 13.08
N THR A 180 0.10 15.96 14.00
CA THR A 180 -0.69 17.15 13.63
C THR A 180 0.18 18.33 13.22
N ALA A 181 1.40 18.38 13.70
CA ALA A 181 2.40 19.41 13.37
C ALA A 181 3.78 18.72 13.23
N PRO A 182 4.03 17.97 12.15
CA PRO A 182 5.29 17.31 11.95
C PRO A 182 6.42 18.32 11.75
N HIS A 183 7.60 18.03 12.27
CA HIS A 183 8.78 18.88 12.13
C HIS A 183 9.28 18.87 10.67
N ASP A 184 9.68 20.04 10.14
CA ASP A 184 10.10 20.20 8.74
C ASP A 184 11.21 19.24 8.33
N ALA A 185 12.21 19.01 9.19
CA ALA A 185 13.28 18.05 8.94
C ALA A 185 12.76 16.61 8.77
N LEU A 186 11.71 16.23 9.51
CA LEU A 186 11.06 14.93 9.34
C LEU A 186 10.31 14.87 7.99
N LEU A 187 9.57 15.91 7.65
CA LEU A 187 8.89 16.00 6.35
C LEU A 187 9.89 15.92 5.19
N GLN A 188 11.02 16.60 5.31
CA GLN A 188 12.10 16.53 4.33
C GLN A 188 12.66 15.10 4.17
N GLN A 189 12.83 14.35 5.26
CA GLN A 189 13.24 12.93 5.20
C GLN A 189 12.18 12.07 4.51
N ILE A 190 10.92 12.20 4.89
CA ILE A 190 9.81 11.44 4.33
C ILE A 190 9.60 11.75 2.84
N SER A 191 9.88 12.98 2.39
CA SER A 191 9.71 13.38 0.98
C SER A 191 10.57 12.57 0.00
N VAL A 192 11.65 11.97 0.48
CA VAL A 192 12.48 11.05 -0.31
C VAL A 192 11.93 9.64 -0.23
N SER A 193 11.84 9.10 0.95
CA SER A 193 11.23 7.80 1.32
C SER A 193 11.47 7.52 2.79
N THR A 194 10.63 6.68 3.42
CA THR A 194 10.91 6.14 4.75
C THR A 194 11.97 5.02 4.75
N ARG A 195 12.53 4.70 3.60
CA ARG A 195 13.62 3.71 3.49
C ARG A 195 14.93 4.29 3.98
N PHE A 196 15.52 3.68 5.00
CA PHE A 196 16.77 4.13 5.58
C PHE A 196 17.95 4.17 4.57
N ASP A 197 17.99 3.23 3.63
CA ASP A 197 19.01 3.17 2.58
C ASP A 197 18.92 4.31 1.54
N LEU A 198 17.80 5.01 1.49
CA LEU A 198 17.59 6.19 0.63
C LEU A 198 17.70 7.51 1.42
N ALA A 199 17.63 7.45 2.75
CA ALA A 199 17.71 8.64 3.60
C ALA A 199 19.13 9.21 3.59
N GLN A 200 19.22 10.53 3.43
CA GLN A 200 20.50 11.26 3.56
C GLN A 200 20.51 12.00 4.90
N PRO A 201 21.67 12.14 5.56
CA PRO A 201 21.81 13.01 6.72
C PRO A 201 21.34 14.43 6.40
N LEU A 202 20.68 15.06 7.33
CA LEU A 202 20.33 16.48 7.27
C LEU A 202 21.19 17.24 8.28
N ASP A 203 21.79 18.33 7.85
CA ASP A 203 22.44 19.28 8.74
C ASP A 203 21.35 20.15 9.40
N LEU A 204 21.22 20.03 10.71
CA LEU A 204 20.27 20.78 11.49
C LEU A 204 21.01 21.83 12.36
N GLU A 205 20.35 22.97 12.59
CA GLU A 205 20.83 23.99 13.51
C GLU A 205 20.68 23.51 14.95
N GLY A 206 21.56 22.66 15.42
CA GLY A 206 21.59 22.12 16.76
C GLY A 206 22.83 22.56 17.52
N GLU A 207 22.90 22.24 18.81
CA GLU A 207 24.11 22.43 19.60
C GLU A 207 25.24 21.54 19.05
N THR A 208 26.33 22.16 18.63
CA THR A 208 27.56 21.45 18.28
C THR A 208 28.49 21.46 19.49
N ALA A 209 29.11 20.32 19.81
CA ALA A 209 30.12 20.26 20.84
C ALA A 209 31.29 21.20 20.49
N SER A 210 31.53 22.18 21.35
CA SER A 210 32.70 23.11 21.28
C SER A 210 33.97 22.41 21.69
#